data_06d637ed70554228e9831afe6accef71
#
_entry.id   06d637ed70554228e9831afe6accef71
#
_cell.length_a   1.000
_cell.length_b   1.000
_cell.length_c   1.000
_cell.angle_alpha   90.00
_cell.angle_beta   90.00
_cell.angle_gamma   90.00
#
_symmetry.space_group_name_H-M   'P 1'
#
loop_
_entity.id
_entity.type
_entity.pdbx_description
1 polymer ?
#
loop_
_entity_poly.entity_id
_entity_poly.type
_entity_poly.pdbx_seq_one_letter_code
_entity_poly.pdbx_strand_id
1 'polypeptide(L)'
;MVFEFDDGIPRNARMKVVGVGGAGGNAVNRMIDEELEGVEFIAINTDAQALNGSEAHLKVQIGKALTRGLGAGARPEIGRQAIAESEEETRAAIAGADLVFVTAGMGGGTGTGAAPAIGRMAREMGALCIAIVSRPFHFEGKKRMRQAQLGLRELRRAVDTMIVVPNERLLAVVGKDTTFGQALKKADEVLLQATRGISDLISVTGEVNVDFADVRTVMSNRGAALMGTATASGEERAVEAAQQAICSPLLDNVSINGATGVLINISGGPDMTIDEVTTINSIVHEAAGEEGELIFGVVHDPQLEGTLRVTVMATGFGETEEEREEPRAAAMVAPPMVAPPTVAPPTVAPAMVAPPNGRIVIGSMYQGPRLFDDEVEKVAPRPAEVAEEVATEDAAEESWVGARPDFEDLEIPTFIRRQMD
;
A
#
# COMPACT_ATOMS: atom_id res chain seq x y z
N MET A 1 -53.42 -9.84 -15.60
CA MET A 1 -52.06 -9.87 -15.03
C MET A 1 -51.41 -8.55 -15.44
N VAL A 2 -51.19 -7.65 -14.50
CA VAL A 2 -50.43 -6.43 -14.70
C VAL A 2 -49.02 -6.82 -14.37
N PHE A 3 -48.11 -6.78 -15.35
CA PHE A 3 -46.68 -6.86 -15.09
C PHE A 3 -46.26 -5.51 -14.55
N GLU A 4 -46.01 -5.40 -13.25
CA GLU A 4 -45.23 -4.33 -12.70
C GLU A 4 -43.79 -4.58 -13.13
N PHE A 5 -43.28 -3.74 -14.02
CA PHE A 5 -41.83 -3.65 -14.20
C PHE A 5 -41.30 -3.02 -12.89
N ASP A 6 -40.52 -3.79 -12.18
CA ASP A 6 -39.69 -3.23 -11.10
C ASP A 6 -38.75 -2.25 -11.79
N ASP A 7 -38.99 -0.95 -11.61
CA ASP A 7 -38.13 0.12 -12.10
C ASP A 7 -36.81 0.13 -11.29
N GLY A 8 -36.19 -1.02 -11.14
CA GLY A 8 -34.83 -1.16 -10.68
C GLY A 8 -33.92 -0.59 -11.74
N ILE A 9 -33.68 0.73 -11.67
CA ILE A 9 -32.57 1.38 -12.38
C ILE A 9 -31.35 0.48 -12.13
N PRO A 10 -30.67 -0.05 -13.17
CA PRO A 10 -29.47 -0.83 -12.98
C PRO A 10 -28.51 0.00 -12.14
N ARG A 11 -28.30 -0.40 -10.90
CA ARG A 11 -27.40 0.30 -10.00
C ARG A 11 -26.00 -0.05 -10.46
N ASN A 12 -25.28 0.91 -11.01
CA ASN A 12 -23.85 0.77 -11.23
C ASN A 12 -23.18 0.34 -9.92
N ALA A 13 -22.20 -0.56 -10.00
CA ALA A 13 -21.45 -0.99 -8.83
C ALA A 13 -20.81 0.24 -8.15
N ARG A 14 -20.99 0.33 -6.83
CA ARG A 14 -20.41 1.41 -6.04
C ARG A 14 -18.95 1.12 -5.78
N MET A 15 -18.09 1.88 -6.40
CA MET A 15 -16.65 1.73 -6.31
C MET A 15 -16.05 2.78 -5.39
N LYS A 16 -15.15 2.35 -4.50
CA LYS A 16 -14.38 3.24 -3.62
C LYS A 16 -12.89 3.00 -3.79
N VAL A 17 -12.13 4.10 -3.88
CA VAL A 17 -10.66 4.07 -3.91
C VAL A 17 -10.13 4.59 -2.59
N VAL A 18 -9.43 3.75 -1.85
CA VAL A 18 -8.86 4.05 -0.54
C VAL A 18 -7.36 4.22 -0.65
N GLY A 19 -6.90 5.45 -0.58
CA GLY A 19 -5.47 5.81 -0.55
C GLY A 19 -4.93 5.74 0.87
N VAL A 20 -3.97 4.85 1.13
CA VAL A 20 -3.45 4.57 2.47
C VAL A 20 -2.02 5.07 2.63
N GLY A 21 -1.82 5.98 3.58
CA GLY A 21 -0.53 6.62 3.85
C GLY A 21 -0.15 7.66 2.79
N GLY A 22 1.08 8.17 2.83
CA GLY A 22 1.52 9.26 1.96
C GLY A 22 1.45 8.91 0.47
N ALA A 23 2.04 7.79 0.06
CA ALA A 23 2.02 7.39 -1.35
C ALA A 23 0.61 7.07 -1.85
N GLY A 24 -0.23 6.39 -1.03
CA GLY A 24 -1.63 6.15 -1.40
C GLY A 24 -2.43 7.44 -1.54
N GLY A 25 -2.20 8.41 -0.66
CA GLY A 25 -2.82 9.74 -0.76
C GLY A 25 -2.39 10.49 -2.02
N ASN A 26 -1.12 10.43 -2.41
CA ASN A 26 -0.63 11.03 -3.65
C ASN A 26 -1.24 10.37 -4.89
N ALA A 27 -1.36 9.05 -4.89
CA ALA A 27 -2.02 8.33 -5.97
C ALA A 27 -3.50 8.73 -6.11
N VAL A 28 -4.22 8.87 -4.99
CA VAL A 28 -5.61 9.35 -4.98
C VAL A 28 -5.72 10.78 -5.52
N ASN A 29 -4.86 11.71 -5.08
CA ASN A 29 -4.86 13.06 -5.63
C ASN A 29 -4.62 13.04 -7.15
N ARG A 30 -3.68 12.21 -7.61
CA ARG A 30 -3.43 12.05 -9.04
C ARG A 30 -4.64 11.50 -9.81
N MET A 31 -5.39 10.55 -9.22
CA MET A 31 -6.61 10.02 -9.81
C MET A 31 -7.71 11.07 -9.93
N ILE A 32 -7.79 11.99 -8.96
CA ILE A 32 -8.72 13.12 -8.96
C ILE A 32 -8.30 14.16 -10.00
N ASP A 33 -6.99 14.53 -10.05
CA ASP A 33 -6.44 15.45 -11.04
C ASP A 33 -6.68 14.99 -12.49
N GLU A 34 -6.68 13.69 -12.72
CA GLU A 34 -6.91 13.06 -14.04
C GLU A 34 -8.38 12.67 -14.27
N GLU A 35 -9.28 13.23 -13.47
CA GLU A 35 -10.74 13.10 -13.61
C GLU A 35 -11.22 11.64 -13.74
N LEU A 36 -10.70 10.73 -12.87
CA LEU A 36 -11.19 9.36 -12.84
C LEU A 36 -12.63 9.33 -12.30
N GLU A 37 -13.58 9.00 -13.16
CA GLU A 37 -15.00 8.99 -12.86
C GLU A 37 -15.53 7.68 -12.27
N GLY A 38 -16.74 7.71 -11.71
CA GLY A 38 -17.46 6.52 -11.23
C GLY A 38 -16.94 5.96 -9.90
N VAL A 39 -16.00 6.63 -9.21
CA VAL A 39 -15.41 6.19 -7.96
C VAL A 39 -15.50 7.24 -6.85
N GLU A 40 -15.66 6.81 -5.60
CA GLU A 40 -15.55 7.66 -4.42
C GLU A 40 -14.15 7.56 -3.83
N PHE A 41 -13.47 8.69 -3.63
CA PHE A 41 -12.11 8.74 -3.14
C PHE A 41 -12.05 8.93 -1.63
N ILE A 42 -11.26 8.09 -0.96
CA ILE A 42 -11.03 8.11 0.49
C ILE A 42 -9.52 8.16 0.75
N ALA A 43 -9.07 9.13 1.55
CA ALA A 43 -7.68 9.19 2.00
C ALA A 43 -7.60 8.78 3.48
N ILE A 44 -6.75 7.82 3.79
CA ILE A 44 -6.51 7.32 5.15
C ILE A 44 -5.03 7.50 5.50
N ASN A 45 -4.74 8.26 6.56
CA ASN A 45 -3.36 8.47 6.99
C ASN A 45 -3.25 8.69 8.50
N THR A 46 -2.07 8.43 9.05
CA THR A 46 -1.66 8.81 10.41
C THR A 46 -1.10 10.22 10.47
N ASP A 47 -0.75 10.81 9.31
CA ASP A 47 -0.19 12.15 9.17
C ASP A 47 -1.31 13.14 8.83
N ALA A 48 -1.60 14.05 9.78
CA ALA A 48 -2.65 15.04 9.62
C ALA A 48 -2.31 16.09 8.55
N GLN A 49 -1.03 16.42 8.36
CA GLN A 49 -0.61 17.40 7.36
C GLN A 49 -0.80 16.83 5.95
N ALA A 50 -0.43 15.58 5.73
CA ALA A 50 -0.67 14.90 4.47
C ALA A 50 -2.16 14.78 4.13
N LEU A 51 -3.03 14.52 5.14
CA LEU A 51 -4.49 14.49 4.94
C LEU A 51 -5.08 15.86 4.60
N ASN A 52 -4.56 16.94 5.18
CA ASN A 52 -5.01 18.29 4.83
C ASN A 52 -4.74 18.63 3.37
N GLY A 53 -3.61 18.16 2.82
CA GLY A 53 -3.25 18.32 1.42
C GLY A 53 -3.92 17.33 0.45
N SER A 54 -4.75 16.42 0.94
CA SER A 54 -5.47 15.48 0.07
C SER A 54 -6.72 16.13 -0.52
N GLU A 55 -7.07 15.76 -1.74
CA GLU A 55 -8.28 16.18 -2.46
C GLU A 55 -9.40 15.15 -2.37
N ALA A 56 -9.19 14.04 -1.66
CA ALA A 56 -10.17 12.98 -1.49
C ALA A 56 -11.49 13.48 -0.89
N HIS A 57 -12.61 12.91 -1.34
CA HIS A 57 -13.95 13.22 -0.86
C HIS A 57 -14.10 12.97 0.65
N LEU A 58 -13.48 11.92 1.14
CA LEU A 58 -13.48 11.56 2.56
C LEU A 58 -12.04 11.39 3.06
N LYS A 59 -11.76 12.01 4.21
CA LYS A 59 -10.44 11.96 4.85
C LYS A 59 -10.57 11.34 6.24
N VAL A 60 -9.84 10.26 6.49
CA VAL A 60 -9.85 9.54 7.77
C VAL A 60 -8.46 9.59 8.38
N GLN A 61 -8.32 10.31 9.48
CA GLN A 61 -7.09 10.29 10.26
C GLN A 61 -7.13 9.13 11.24
N ILE A 62 -6.25 8.15 11.05
CA ILE A 62 -6.13 6.98 11.92
C ILE A 62 -5.05 7.17 12.99
N GLY A 63 -5.23 6.53 14.15
CA GLY A 63 -4.26 6.56 15.25
C GLY A 63 -4.03 7.94 15.82
N LYS A 64 -5.09 8.73 16.01
CA LYS A 64 -5.03 10.11 16.54
C LYS A 64 -4.34 10.19 17.90
N ALA A 65 -4.66 9.27 18.82
CA ALA A 65 -4.03 9.21 20.13
C ALA A 65 -2.58 8.69 20.05
N LEU A 66 -2.35 7.67 19.22
CA LEU A 66 -1.05 7.02 19.09
C LEU A 66 0.01 7.90 18.43
N THR A 67 -0.33 8.58 17.32
CA THR A 67 0.65 9.31 16.48
C THR A 67 0.58 10.82 16.65
N ARG A 68 -0.49 11.34 17.24
CA ARG A 68 -0.76 12.79 17.38
C ARG A 68 -0.68 13.55 16.05
N GLY A 69 -0.98 12.88 14.94
CA GLY A 69 -0.92 13.47 13.60
C GLY A 69 0.48 13.56 12.97
N LEU A 70 1.50 12.99 13.59
CA LEU A 70 2.90 13.07 13.13
C LEU A 70 3.33 11.88 12.24
N GLY A 71 2.39 11.04 11.83
CA GLY A 71 2.70 9.87 11.01
C GLY A 71 3.22 8.66 11.79
N ALA A 72 3.44 7.55 11.11
CA ALA A 72 3.88 6.28 11.70
C ALA A 72 5.41 6.10 11.76
N GLY A 73 6.22 7.06 11.30
CA GLY A 73 7.69 7.05 11.37
C GLY A 73 8.34 5.84 10.72
N ALA A 74 7.85 5.42 9.54
CA ALA A 74 8.31 4.25 8.80
C ALA A 74 8.28 2.93 9.61
N ARG A 75 7.35 2.79 10.55
CA ARG A 75 7.14 1.60 11.38
C ARG A 75 5.77 1.01 11.09
N PRO A 76 5.67 -0.14 10.39
CA PRO A 76 4.40 -0.79 10.04
C PRO A 76 3.57 -1.19 11.28
N GLU A 77 4.22 -1.52 12.39
CA GLU A 77 3.55 -1.85 13.65
C GLU A 77 2.70 -0.68 14.17
N ILE A 78 3.21 0.56 14.02
CA ILE A 78 2.47 1.78 14.37
C ILE A 78 1.28 1.98 13.45
N GLY A 79 1.46 1.75 12.12
CA GLY A 79 0.36 1.79 11.15
C GLY A 79 -0.74 0.78 11.47
N ARG A 80 -0.36 -0.44 11.88
CA ARG A 80 -1.30 -1.49 12.30
C ARG A 80 -2.06 -1.13 13.58
N GLN A 81 -1.39 -0.57 14.57
CA GLN A 81 -2.04 -0.10 15.79
C GLN A 81 -2.95 1.10 15.53
N ALA A 82 -2.53 2.01 14.66
CA ALA A 82 -3.30 3.19 14.29
C ALA A 82 -4.63 2.83 13.61
N ILE A 83 -4.62 1.85 12.70
CA ILE A 83 -5.88 1.42 12.05
C ILE A 83 -6.77 0.67 13.04
N ALA A 84 -6.23 -0.09 13.97
CA ALA A 84 -7.02 -0.76 15.02
C ALA A 84 -7.69 0.26 15.98
N GLU A 85 -7.03 1.38 16.27
CA GLU A 85 -7.64 2.49 17.06
C GLU A 85 -8.85 3.11 16.33
N SER A 86 -8.83 3.15 14.98
CA SER A 86 -9.81 3.86 14.17
C SER A 86 -10.62 2.91 13.27
N GLU A 87 -10.84 1.68 13.72
CA GLU A 87 -11.50 0.64 12.93
C GLU A 87 -12.94 1.04 12.56
N GLU A 88 -13.72 1.56 13.51
CA GLU A 88 -15.12 1.95 13.29
C GLU A 88 -15.25 3.08 12.26
N GLU A 89 -14.40 4.14 12.36
CA GLU A 89 -14.37 5.23 11.40
C GLU A 89 -14.03 4.72 9.99
N THR A 90 -13.08 3.79 9.90
CA THR A 90 -12.66 3.20 8.62
C THR A 90 -13.75 2.31 8.03
N ARG A 91 -14.40 1.47 8.82
CA ARG A 91 -15.54 0.65 8.36
C ARG A 91 -16.68 1.52 7.86
N ALA A 92 -17.01 2.60 8.57
CA ALA A 92 -18.04 3.55 8.13
C ALA A 92 -17.67 4.21 6.78
N ALA A 93 -16.39 4.54 6.57
CA ALA A 93 -15.91 5.15 5.34
C ALA A 93 -16.07 4.23 4.13
N ILE A 94 -15.78 2.93 4.27
CA ILE A 94 -15.85 1.97 3.16
C ILE A 94 -17.22 1.31 3.03
N ALA A 95 -18.15 1.58 3.95
CA ALA A 95 -19.47 0.94 3.97
C ALA A 95 -20.24 1.15 2.66
N GLY A 96 -20.94 0.09 2.28
CA GLY A 96 -21.82 0.11 1.11
C GLY A 96 -21.11 0.07 -0.23
N ALA A 97 -19.80 -0.14 -0.28
CA ALA A 97 -19.09 -0.38 -1.53
C ALA A 97 -19.32 -1.81 -2.04
N ASP A 98 -19.45 -1.97 -3.35
CA ASP A 98 -19.47 -3.26 -4.04
C ASP A 98 -18.04 -3.67 -4.44
N LEU A 99 -17.16 -2.66 -4.70
CA LEU A 99 -15.74 -2.80 -5.03
C LEU A 99 -14.92 -1.77 -4.25
N VAL A 100 -13.85 -2.23 -3.61
CA VAL A 100 -12.89 -1.39 -2.90
C VAL A 100 -11.50 -1.57 -3.49
N PHE A 101 -10.95 -0.51 -4.04
CA PHE A 101 -9.54 -0.44 -4.40
C PHE A 101 -8.73 0.06 -3.20
N VAL A 102 -7.70 -0.67 -2.80
CA VAL A 102 -6.77 -0.24 -1.75
C VAL A 102 -5.45 0.12 -2.40
N THR A 103 -5.11 1.41 -2.44
CA THR A 103 -3.83 1.88 -2.99
C THR A 103 -2.88 2.34 -1.90
N ALA A 104 -1.63 1.85 -1.96
CA ALA A 104 -0.60 2.18 -0.98
C ALA A 104 0.82 2.01 -1.53
N GLY A 105 1.76 2.80 -1.03
CA GLY A 105 3.19 2.54 -1.19
C GLY A 105 3.69 1.64 -0.07
N MET A 106 4.19 0.45 -0.44
CA MET A 106 4.69 -0.53 0.52
C MET A 106 6.11 -0.17 1.01
N GLY A 107 6.44 -0.59 2.23
CA GLY A 107 7.74 -0.31 2.85
C GLY A 107 7.75 0.92 3.77
N GLY A 108 6.67 1.72 3.77
CA GLY A 108 6.42 2.78 4.76
C GLY A 108 5.78 2.26 6.05
N GLY A 109 5.38 3.17 6.92
CA GLY A 109 4.68 2.82 8.18
C GLY A 109 3.19 2.63 7.99
N THR A 110 2.47 3.70 7.60
CA THR A 110 1.02 3.73 7.51
C THR A 110 0.49 2.78 6.44
N GLY A 111 0.95 2.93 5.18
CA GLY A 111 0.49 2.10 4.06
C GLY A 111 0.72 0.61 4.32
N THR A 112 1.94 0.23 4.69
CA THR A 112 2.31 -1.17 4.95
C THR A 112 1.54 -1.79 6.11
N GLY A 113 1.31 -1.01 7.18
CA GLY A 113 0.66 -1.51 8.39
C GLY A 113 -0.86 -1.53 8.31
N ALA A 114 -1.48 -0.51 7.69
CA ALA A 114 -2.94 -0.34 7.70
C ALA A 114 -3.64 -1.00 6.49
N ALA A 115 -3.02 -1.03 5.29
CA ALA A 115 -3.66 -1.57 4.11
C ALA A 115 -4.19 -3.02 4.27
N PRO A 116 -3.45 -3.96 4.92
CA PRO A 116 -3.99 -5.30 5.15
C PRO A 116 -5.25 -5.33 6.02
N ALA A 117 -5.37 -4.44 7.00
CA ALA A 117 -6.55 -4.36 7.84
C ALA A 117 -7.75 -3.81 7.05
N ILE A 118 -7.54 -2.79 6.23
CA ILE A 118 -8.58 -2.21 5.36
C ILE A 118 -9.08 -3.26 4.37
N GLY A 119 -8.18 -4.01 3.75
CA GLY A 119 -8.55 -5.10 2.83
C GLY A 119 -9.42 -6.16 3.50
N ARG A 120 -9.09 -6.58 4.73
CA ARG A 120 -9.93 -7.51 5.50
C ARG A 120 -11.31 -6.93 5.79
N MET A 121 -11.38 -5.67 6.26
CA MET A 121 -12.65 -4.99 6.53
C MET A 121 -13.54 -4.95 5.29
N ALA A 122 -12.99 -4.59 4.13
CA ALA A 122 -13.73 -4.54 2.86
C ALA A 122 -14.32 -5.92 2.50
N ARG A 123 -13.53 -6.98 2.59
CA ARG A 123 -13.98 -8.35 2.32
C ARG A 123 -15.02 -8.85 3.33
N GLU A 124 -14.83 -8.56 4.61
CA GLU A 124 -15.81 -8.91 5.67
C GLU A 124 -17.17 -8.24 5.43
N MET A 125 -17.17 -7.07 4.78
CA MET A 125 -18.39 -6.34 4.41
C MET A 125 -18.98 -6.81 3.07
N GLY A 126 -18.38 -7.81 2.42
CA GLY A 126 -18.86 -8.41 1.15
C GLY A 126 -18.43 -7.67 -0.11
N ALA A 127 -17.61 -6.63 -0.01
CA ALA A 127 -17.05 -5.95 -1.16
C ALA A 127 -15.95 -6.79 -1.82
N LEU A 128 -15.85 -6.75 -3.15
CA LEU A 128 -14.64 -7.20 -3.84
C LEU A 128 -13.50 -6.27 -3.49
N CYS A 129 -12.38 -6.79 -3.01
CA CYS A 129 -11.24 -5.99 -2.60
C CYS A 129 -10.03 -6.22 -3.50
N ILE A 130 -9.62 -5.19 -4.23
CA ILE A 130 -8.44 -5.21 -5.11
C ILE A 130 -7.38 -4.27 -4.55
N ALA A 131 -6.22 -4.80 -4.19
CA ALA A 131 -5.10 -3.98 -3.79
C ALA A 131 -4.22 -3.64 -4.98
N ILE A 132 -3.94 -2.35 -5.18
CA ILE A 132 -3.04 -1.84 -6.22
C ILE A 132 -1.93 -1.08 -5.50
N VAL A 133 -0.75 -1.69 -5.36
CA VAL A 133 0.29 -1.19 -4.47
C VAL A 133 1.65 -1.13 -5.15
N SER A 134 2.47 -0.14 -4.75
CA SER A 134 3.81 -0.01 -5.28
C SER A 134 4.86 -0.60 -4.34
N ARG A 135 5.91 -1.20 -4.93
CA ARG A 135 7.10 -1.68 -4.23
C ARG A 135 8.21 -0.63 -4.34
N PRO A 136 8.94 -0.33 -3.25
CA PRO A 136 9.92 0.76 -3.23
C PRO A 136 11.06 0.53 -4.22
N PHE A 137 11.73 1.61 -4.61
CA PHE A 137 12.96 1.57 -5.39
C PHE A 137 14.11 0.97 -4.56
N HIS A 138 15.13 0.41 -5.21
CA HIS A 138 16.32 -0.15 -4.55
C HIS A 138 17.09 0.91 -3.74
N PHE A 139 17.17 2.14 -4.24
CA PHE A 139 17.85 3.24 -3.54
C PHE A 139 17.19 3.66 -2.23
N GLU A 140 15.90 3.33 -2.01
CA GLU A 140 15.20 3.60 -0.75
C GLU A 140 15.70 2.70 0.41
N GLY A 141 16.50 1.71 0.10
CA GLY A 141 17.27 0.91 1.05
C GLY A 141 16.65 -0.43 1.42
N LYS A 142 17.54 -1.35 1.83
CA LYS A 142 17.20 -2.75 2.12
C LYS A 142 16.15 -2.92 3.23
N LYS A 143 16.15 -2.01 4.24
CA LYS A 143 15.18 -2.06 5.33
C LYS A 143 13.77 -1.83 4.80
N ARG A 144 13.58 -0.81 3.94
CA ARG A 144 12.30 -0.45 3.36
C ARG A 144 11.78 -1.56 2.44
N MET A 145 12.67 -2.15 1.63
CA MET A 145 12.34 -3.30 0.79
C MET A 145 11.88 -4.53 1.62
N ARG A 146 12.57 -4.86 2.71
CA ARG A 146 12.17 -5.96 3.60
C ARG A 146 10.80 -5.70 4.24
N GLN A 147 10.54 -4.48 4.69
CA GLN A 147 9.23 -4.10 5.23
C GLN A 147 8.13 -4.22 4.17
N ALA A 148 8.41 -3.82 2.93
CA ALA A 148 7.50 -3.98 1.80
C ALA A 148 7.16 -5.45 1.56
N GLN A 149 8.15 -6.33 1.49
CA GLN A 149 7.93 -7.76 1.29
C GLN A 149 7.06 -8.40 2.38
N LEU A 150 7.29 -8.03 3.65
CA LEU A 150 6.46 -8.51 4.76
C LEU A 150 5.02 -8.02 4.64
N GLY A 151 4.84 -6.71 4.36
CA GLY A 151 3.52 -6.13 4.19
C GLY A 151 2.75 -6.68 2.99
N LEU A 152 3.43 -6.94 1.86
CA LEU A 152 2.83 -7.56 0.68
C LEU A 152 2.29 -8.96 0.98
N ARG A 153 3.04 -9.77 1.75
CA ARG A 153 2.57 -11.10 2.19
C ARG A 153 1.31 -11.02 3.06
N GLU A 154 1.25 -10.06 3.97
CA GLU A 154 0.06 -9.83 4.80
C GLU A 154 -1.13 -9.33 3.98
N LEU A 155 -0.87 -8.39 3.05
CA LEU A 155 -1.89 -7.79 2.20
C LEU A 155 -2.51 -8.83 1.26
N ARG A 156 -1.69 -9.69 0.65
CA ARG A 156 -2.15 -10.76 -0.24
C ARG A 156 -3.18 -11.70 0.41
N ARG A 157 -3.01 -11.97 1.70
CA ARG A 157 -3.97 -12.80 2.48
C ARG A 157 -5.25 -12.06 2.84
N ALA A 158 -5.20 -10.73 2.79
CA ALA A 158 -6.26 -9.85 3.25
C ALA A 158 -7.21 -9.39 2.13
N VAL A 159 -6.80 -9.47 0.87
CA VAL A 159 -7.55 -8.99 -0.30
C VAL A 159 -7.92 -10.14 -1.25
N ASP A 160 -8.80 -9.91 -2.20
CA ASP A 160 -9.16 -10.90 -3.22
C ASP A 160 -8.10 -10.98 -4.31
N THR A 161 -7.66 -9.83 -4.80
CA THR A 161 -6.62 -9.72 -5.83
C THR A 161 -5.63 -8.62 -5.44
N MET A 162 -4.35 -8.84 -5.76
CA MET A 162 -3.29 -7.87 -5.49
C MET A 162 -2.43 -7.64 -6.73
N ILE A 163 -2.42 -6.40 -7.20
CA ILE A 163 -1.54 -5.91 -8.27
C ILE A 163 -0.36 -5.20 -7.61
N VAL A 164 0.84 -5.67 -7.90
CA VAL A 164 2.08 -5.08 -7.36
C VAL A 164 2.83 -4.38 -8.47
N VAL A 165 3.06 -3.08 -8.32
CA VAL A 165 3.85 -2.26 -9.24
C VAL A 165 5.28 -2.13 -8.70
N PRO A 166 6.28 -2.80 -9.33
CA PRO A 166 7.67 -2.64 -8.92
C PRO A 166 8.22 -1.31 -9.44
N ASN A 167 8.43 -0.32 -8.55
CA ASN A 167 8.93 1.00 -8.97
C ASN A 167 10.27 0.92 -9.73
N GLU A 168 11.11 -0.07 -9.41
CA GLU A 168 12.37 -0.29 -10.10
C GLU A 168 12.21 -0.52 -11.61
N ARG A 169 11.11 -1.18 -12.01
CA ARG A 169 10.82 -1.43 -13.43
C ARG A 169 10.43 -0.16 -14.19
N LEU A 170 9.92 0.83 -13.48
CA LEU A 170 9.58 2.11 -14.09
C LEU A 170 10.82 2.86 -14.57
N LEU A 171 11.99 2.63 -13.94
CA LEU A 171 13.25 3.22 -14.36
C LEU A 171 13.69 2.75 -15.77
N ALA A 172 13.22 1.60 -16.21
CA ALA A 172 13.48 1.11 -17.56
C ALA A 172 12.65 1.85 -18.64
N VAL A 173 11.51 2.42 -18.23
CA VAL A 173 10.58 3.14 -19.13
C VAL A 173 10.88 4.63 -19.17
N VAL A 174 11.41 5.18 -18.08
CA VAL A 174 11.76 6.61 -17.99
C VAL A 174 13.21 6.83 -18.45
N GLY A 175 13.45 7.95 -19.14
CA GLY A 175 14.77 8.31 -19.62
C GLY A 175 15.77 8.61 -18.49
N LYS A 176 17.06 8.59 -18.80
CA LYS A 176 18.15 8.85 -17.82
C LYS A 176 18.13 10.27 -17.22
N ASP A 177 17.47 11.21 -17.89
CA ASP A 177 17.35 12.60 -17.45
C ASP A 177 16.09 12.83 -16.58
N THR A 178 15.39 11.76 -16.18
CA THR A 178 14.18 11.85 -15.37
C THR A 178 14.52 12.27 -13.95
N THR A 179 13.88 13.34 -13.47
CA THR A 179 14.06 13.80 -12.09
C THR A 179 13.40 12.84 -11.09
N PHE A 180 13.89 12.85 -9.86
CA PHE A 180 13.31 12.03 -8.77
C PHE A 180 11.80 12.22 -8.60
N GLY A 181 11.32 13.47 -8.67
CA GLY A 181 9.90 13.77 -8.58
C GLY A 181 9.09 13.21 -9.75
N GLN A 182 9.66 13.21 -10.96
CA GLN A 182 9.02 12.62 -12.14
C GLN A 182 8.94 11.08 -12.04
N ALA A 183 9.97 10.42 -11.49
CA ALA A 183 9.93 8.97 -11.27
C ALA A 183 8.83 8.57 -10.29
N LEU A 184 8.64 9.33 -9.20
CA LEU A 184 7.53 9.10 -8.26
C LEU A 184 6.16 9.36 -8.91
N LYS A 185 6.03 10.45 -9.68
CA LYS A 185 4.79 10.74 -10.43
C LYS A 185 4.45 9.61 -11.42
N LYS A 186 5.47 9.00 -12.03
CA LYS A 186 5.25 7.85 -12.94
C LYS A 186 4.74 6.62 -12.19
N ALA A 187 5.19 6.40 -10.94
CA ALA A 187 4.64 5.34 -10.11
C ALA A 187 3.15 5.59 -9.77
N ASP A 188 2.79 6.83 -9.41
CA ASP A 188 1.40 7.22 -9.14
C ASP A 188 0.53 7.09 -10.41
N GLU A 189 1.06 7.42 -11.59
CA GLU A 189 0.39 7.25 -12.88
C GLU A 189 0.07 5.79 -13.18
N VAL A 190 0.98 4.86 -12.87
CA VAL A 190 0.71 3.43 -13.06
C VAL A 190 -0.38 2.91 -12.12
N LEU A 191 -0.41 3.40 -10.86
CA LEU A 191 -1.49 3.07 -9.94
C LEU A 191 -2.84 3.60 -10.44
N LEU A 192 -2.86 4.82 -11.02
CA LEU A 192 -4.02 5.37 -11.70
C LEU A 192 -4.46 4.50 -12.88
N GLN A 193 -3.54 4.14 -13.79
CA GLN A 193 -3.84 3.33 -14.98
C GLN A 193 -4.43 1.97 -14.61
N ALA A 194 -3.91 1.34 -13.53
CA ALA A 194 -4.43 0.09 -13.01
C ALA A 194 -5.87 0.23 -12.48
N THR A 195 -6.13 1.31 -11.76
CA THR A 195 -7.48 1.58 -11.24
C THR A 195 -8.44 1.91 -12.37
N ARG A 196 -8.02 2.79 -13.29
CA ARG A 196 -8.80 3.20 -14.47
C ARG A 196 -9.15 2.00 -15.35
N GLY A 197 -8.20 1.11 -15.61
CA GLY A 197 -8.41 -0.06 -16.44
C GLY A 197 -9.52 -0.99 -15.96
N ILE A 198 -9.83 -0.99 -14.66
CA ILE A 198 -10.94 -1.76 -14.08
C ILE A 198 -12.19 -0.90 -13.94
N SER A 199 -12.05 0.35 -13.45
CA SER A 199 -13.21 1.21 -13.21
C SER A 199 -13.95 1.55 -14.48
N ASP A 200 -13.23 1.84 -15.58
CA ASP A 200 -13.82 2.19 -16.87
C ASP A 200 -14.71 1.07 -17.42
N LEU A 201 -14.27 -0.19 -17.27
CA LEU A 201 -15.05 -1.36 -17.71
C LEU A 201 -16.39 -1.50 -17.01
N ILE A 202 -16.50 -0.98 -15.77
CA ILE A 202 -17.68 -1.13 -14.92
C ILE A 202 -18.56 0.13 -14.99
N SER A 203 -17.95 1.34 -15.03
CA SER A 203 -18.65 2.61 -14.87
C SER A 203 -18.96 3.30 -16.19
N VAL A 204 -18.10 3.16 -17.20
CA VAL A 204 -18.27 3.83 -18.47
C VAL A 204 -19.12 2.98 -19.41
N THR A 205 -20.19 3.57 -19.94
CA THR A 205 -21.00 2.91 -20.94
C THR A 205 -20.21 2.88 -22.25
N GLY A 206 -19.66 1.70 -22.58
CA GLY A 206 -18.92 1.45 -23.81
C GLY A 206 -19.76 0.71 -24.85
N GLU A 207 -19.15 0.32 -25.96
CA GLU A 207 -19.75 -0.55 -26.98
C GLU A 207 -19.94 -1.99 -26.48
N VAL A 208 -18.96 -2.45 -25.67
CA VAL A 208 -19.01 -3.77 -25.00
C VAL A 208 -18.78 -3.54 -23.52
N ASN A 209 -19.86 -3.60 -22.75
CA ASN A 209 -19.82 -3.46 -21.31
C ASN A 209 -19.56 -4.82 -20.66
N VAL A 210 -18.72 -4.82 -19.64
CA VAL A 210 -18.47 -5.98 -18.78
C VAL A 210 -19.36 -5.89 -17.54
N ASP A 211 -20.09 -6.97 -17.24
CA ASP A 211 -20.86 -7.02 -15.99
C ASP A 211 -19.91 -7.10 -14.79
N PHE A 212 -20.26 -6.39 -13.71
CA PHE A 212 -19.51 -6.45 -12.45
C PHE A 212 -19.39 -7.89 -11.91
N ALA A 213 -20.37 -8.76 -12.17
CA ALA A 213 -20.30 -10.16 -11.79
C ALA A 213 -19.14 -10.90 -12.48
N ASP A 214 -18.88 -10.60 -13.76
CA ASP A 214 -17.78 -11.19 -14.52
C ASP A 214 -16.44 -10.69 -14.01
N VAL A 215 -16.30 -9.36 -13.77
CA VAL A 215 -15.11 -8.78 -13.14
C VAL A 215 -14.86 -9.42 -11.77
N ARG A 216 -15.91 -9.60 -10.97
CA ARG A 216 -15.81 -10.26 -9.67
C ARG A 216 -15.30 -11.71 -9.81
N THR A 217 -15.79 -12.46 -10.78
CA THR A 217 -15.39 -13.86 -11.01
C THR A 217 -13.90 -13.94 -11.30
N VAL A 218 -13.39 -13.18 -12.26
CA VAL A 218 -11.97 -13.15 -12.65
C VAL A 218 -11.10 -12.66 -11.52
N MET A 219 -11.53 -11.61 -10.80
CA MET A 219 -10.71 -10.97 -9.75
C MET A 219 -10.80 -11.66 -8.39
N SER A 220 -11.72 -12.60 -8.15
CA SER A 220 -11.83 -13.36 -6.91
C SER A 220 -10.85 -14.53 -6.80
N ASN A 221 -10.00 -14.76 -7.77
CA ASN A 221 -9.07 -15.90 -7.86
C ASN A 221 -7.85 -15.78 -6.94
N ARG A 222 -7.96 -15.09 -5.84
CA ARG A 222 -7.02 -14.97 -4.70
C ARG A 222 -5.57 -15.18 -5.09
N GLY A 223 -4.95 -14.18 -5.64
CA GLY A 223 -3.57 -14.32 -6.05
C GLY A 223 -2.91 -13.00 -6.42
N ALA A 224 -1.66 -13.11 -6.86
CA ALA A 224 -1.01 -12.02 -7.54
C ALA A 224 -1.67 -11.84 -8.90
N ALA A 225 -1.99 -10.60 -9.24
CA ALA A 225 -2.38 -10.23 -10.58
C ALA A 225 -1.25 -9.44 -11.22
N LEU A 226 -1.04 -9.66 -12.49
CA LEU A 226 -0.11 -8.92 -13.32
C LEU A 226 -0.88 -7.96 -14.21
N MET A 227 -0.32 -6.79 -14.46
CA MET A 227 -0.94 -5.80 -15.32
C MET A 227 0.09 -5.25 -16.32
N GLY A 228 -0.34 -5.16 -17.57
CA GLY A 228 0.37 -4.41 -18.57
C GLY A 228 -0.57 -3.42 -19.26
N THR A 229 -0.07 -2.24 -19.55
CA THR A 229 -0.80 -1.21 -20.30
C THR A 229 0.09 -0.58 -21.34
N ALA A 230 -0.47 -0.32 -22.50
CA ALA A 230 0.21 0.37 -23.57
C ALA A 230 -0.74 1.24 -24.37
N THR A 231 -0.17 2.25 -25.03
CA THR A 231 -0.90 3.17 -25.91
C THR A 231 -0.13 3.28 -27.21
N ALA A 232 -0.81 3.08 -28.34
CA ALA A 232 -0.23 3.19 -29.65
C ALA A 232 -1.12 3.99 -30.60
N SER A 233 -0.51 4.54 -31.66
CA SER A 233 -1.18 5.34 -32.70
C SER A 233 -0.70 4.95 -34.07
N GLY A 234 -1.46 5.26 -35.13
CA GLY A 234 -1.09 4.93 -36.52
C GLY A 234 -1.82 3.69 -37.05
N GLU A 235 -1.41 3.19 -38.20
CA GLU A 235 -2.11 2.10 -38.93
C GLU A 235 -2.01 0.74 -38.20
N GLU A 236 -0.91 0.46 -37.50
CA GLU A 236 -0.68 -0.80 -36.77
C GLU A 236 -0.92 -0.68 -35.27
N ARG A 237 -1.60 0.39 -34.81
CA ARG A 237 -1.82 0.73 -33.39
C ARG A 237 -2.40 -0.44 -32.57
N ALA A 238 -3.26 -1.28 -33.16
CA ALA A 238 -3.87 -2.43 -32.49
C ALA A 238 -2.81 -3.48 -32.13
N VAL A 239 -1.97 -3.83 -33.10
CA VAL A 239 -0.90 -4.82 -32.91
C VAL A 239 0.15 -4.31 -31.95
N GLU A 240 0.58 -3.05 -32.13
CA GLU A 240 1.59 -2.43 -31.28
C GLU A 240 1.11 -2.30 -29.83
N ALA A 241 -0.12 -1.80 -29.61
CA ALA A 241 -0.66 -1.64 -28.27
C ALA A 241 -0.81 -3.00 -27.55
N ALA A 242 -1.33 -4.03 -28.24
CA ALA A 242 -1.47 -5.36 -27.67
C ALA A 242 -0.12 -5.96 -27.30
N GLN A 243 0.85 -5.95 -28.23
CA GLN A 243 2.20 -6.50 -27.99
C GLN A 243 2.93 -5.75 -26.86
N GLN A 244 2.87 -4.43 -26.85
CA GLN A 244 3.50 -3.64 -25.80
C GLN A 244 2.82 -3.85 -24.44
N ALA A 245 1.50 -4.06 -24.39
CA ALA A 245 0.79 -4.36 -23.14
C ALA A 245 1.22 -5.71 -22.57
N ILE A 246 1.28 -6.79 -23.39
CA ILE A 246 1.71 -8.12 -22.93
C ILE A 246 3.22 -8.25 -22.69
N CYS A 247 4.03 -7.37 -23.26
CA CYS A 247 5.47 -7.29 -23.05
C CYS A 247 5.87 -6.17 -22.06
N SER A 248 4.90 -5.60 -21.36
CA SER A 248 5.13 -4.48 -20.44
C SER A 248 6.19 -4.85 -19.38
N PRO A 249 7.16 -3.98 -19.09
CA PRO A 249 8.12 -4.18 -18.00
C PRO A 249 7.44 -4.40 -16.64
N LEU A 250 6.19 -3.96 -16.49
CA LEU A 250 5.40 -4.12 -15.27
C LEU A 250 4.98 -5.57 -14.99
N LEU A 251 4.99 -6.42 -16.02
CA LEU A 251 4.71 -7.87 -15.90
C LEU A 251 5.86 -8.68 -15.29
N ASP A 252 6.92 -8.02 -14.78
CA ASP A 252 8.05 -8.61 -14.04
C ASP A 252 8.75 -9.79 -14.78
N ASN A 253 8.77 -9.74 -16.15
CA ASN A 253 9.24 -10.82 -17.04
C ASN A 253 8.48 -12.15 -16.89
N VAL A 254 7.32 -12.14 -16.27
CA VAL A 254 6.41 -13.29 -16.20
C VAL A 254 5.52 -13.25 -17.42
N SER A 255 5.46 -14.35 -18.14
CA SER A 255 4.48 -14.52 -19.22
C SER A 255 3.07 -14.52 -18.62
N ILE A 256 2.10 -13.95 -19.34
CA ILE A 256 0.68 -14.07 -18.96
C ILE A 256 0.15 -15.50 -19.24
N ASN A 257 0.97 -16.36 -19.83
CA ASN A 257 0.65 -17.75 -20.07
C ASN A 257 0.42 -18.50 -18.74
N GLY A 258 -0.66 -19.27 -18.67
CA GLY A 258 -1.08 -19.98 -17.46
C GLY A 258 -1.90 -19.15 -16.48
N ALA A 259 -2.29 -17.92 -16.86
CA ALA A 259 -3.31 -17.17 -16.13
C ALA A 259 -4.66 -17.89 -16.21
N THR A 260 -5.37 -18.02 -15.08
CA THR A 260 -6.72 -18.61 -15.06
C THR A 260 -7.81 -17.60 -15.43
N GLY A 261 -7.52 -16.31 -15.34
CA GLY A 261 -8.40 -15.23 -15.76
C GLY A 261 -7.64 -14.07 -16.37
N VAL A 262 -8.14 -13.55 -17.47
CA VAL A 262 -7.58 -12.40 -18.17
C VAL A 262 -8.68 -11.38 -18.44
N LEU A 263 -8.45 -10.15 -18.00
CA LEU A 263 -9.31 -9.00 -18.24
C LEU A 263 -8.62 -8.05 -19.19
N ILE A 264 -9.29 -7.70 -20.29
CA ILE A 264 -8.78 -6.76 -21.30
C ILE A 264 -9.67 -5.53 -21.33
N ASN A 265 -9.08 -4.36 -21.14
CA ASN A 265 -9.73 -3.08 -21.41
C ASN A 265 -9.12 -2.47 -22.67
N ILE A 266 -9.96 -2.25 -23.67
CA ILE A 266 -9.61 -1.58 -24.92
C ILE A 266 -10.29 -0.22 -24.93
N SER A 267 -9.51 0.86 -24.85
CA SER A 267 -10.02 2.22 -24.90
C SER A 267 -9.52 2.91 -26.17
N GLY A 268 -10.41 3.55 -26.90
CA GLY A 268 -10.06 4.26 -28.14
C GLY A 268 -11.09 5.32 -28.50
N GLY A 269 -10.76 6.12 -29.51
CA GLY A 269 -11.64 7.12 -30.09
C GLY A 269 -12.79 6.52 -30.91
N PRO A 270 -13.68 7.37 -31.45
CA PRO A 270 -14.79 6.94 -32.30
C PRO A 270 -14.35 6.33 -33.64
N ASP A 271 -13.08 6.40 -33.94
CA ASP A 271 -12.41 5.85 -35.12
C ASP A 271 -11.93 4.38 -34.91
N MET A 272 -12.15 3.81 -33.74
CA MET A 272 -11.79 2.43 -33.43
C MET A 272 -12.65 1.43 -34.23
N THR A 273 -12.00 0.45 -34.84
CA THR A 273 -12.64 -0.53 -35.70
C THR A 273 -12.81 -1.90 -35.03
N ILE A 274 -13.78 -2.70 -35.50
CA ILE A 274 -13.97 -4.06 -35.01
C ILE A 274 -12.79 -4.98 -35.33
N ASP A 275 -12.09 -4.73 -36.43
CA ASP A 275 -10.89 -5.49 -36.80
C ASP A 275 -9.74 -5.26 -35.84
N GLU A 276 -9.60 -4.02 -35.32
CA GLU A 276 -8.61 -3.70 -34.30
C GLU A 276 -8.93 -4.41 -32.96
N VAL A 277 -10.18 -4.39 -32.53
CA VAL A 277 -10.63 -5.11 -31.31
C VAL A 277 -10.39 -6.61 -31.48
N THR A 278 -10.71 -7.21 -32.63
CA THR A 278 -10.49 -8.63 -32.92
C THR A 278 -9.01 -8.98 -32.88
N THR A 279 -8.16 -8.12 -33.47
CA THR A 279 -6.69 -8.30 -33.51
C THR A 279 -6.11 -8.27 -32.10
N ILE A 280 -6.50 -7.30 -31.28
CA ILE A 280 -6.03 -7.18 -29.88
C ILE A 280 -6.41 -8.44 -29.09
N ASN A 281 -7.69 -8.85 -29.16
CA ASN A 281 -8.16 -10.02 -28.45
C ASN A 281 -7.44 -11.30 -28.89
N SER A 282 -7.18 -11.49 -30.20
CA SER A 282 -6.46 -12.64 -30.72
C SER A 282 -5.03 -12.71 -30.19
N ILE A 283 -4.31 -11.58 -30.18
CA ILE A 283 -2.92 -11.50 -29.70
C ILE A 283 -2.87 -11.83 -28.19
N VAL A 284 -3.77 -11.26 -27.40
CA VAL A 284 -3.79 -11.49 -25.95
C VAL A 284 -4.21 -12.92 -25.62
N HIS A 285 -5.17 -13.47 -26.34
CA HIS A 285 -5.63 -14.85 -26.16
C HIS A 285 -4.50 -15.86 -26.48
N GLU A 286 -3.77 -15.66 -27.57
CA GLU A 286 -2.61 -16.49 -27.91
C GLU A 286 -1.53 -16.44 -26.83
N ALA A 287 -1.29 -15.25 -26.25
CA ALA A 287 -0.29 -15.06 -25.22
C ALA A 287 -0.70 -15.64 -23.85
N ALA A 288 -2.01 -15.64 -23.52
CA ALA A 288 -2.54 -16.16 -22.27
C ALA A 288 -2.66 -17.70 -22.25
N GLY A 289 -2.85 -18.32 -23.43
CA GLY A 289 -3.08 -19.75 -23.59
C GLY A 289 -4.56 -20.12 -23.54
N GLU A 290 -4.88 -21.38 -23.84
CA GLU A 290 -6.25 -21.85 -24.05
C GLU A 290 -7.04 -22.08 -22.74
N GLU A 291 -6.40 -22.10 -21.58
CA GLU A 291 -7.03 -22.46 -20.30
C GLU A 291 -7.62 -21.25 -19.54
N GLY A 292 -7.29 -20.02 -19.92
CA GLY A 292 -7.71 -18.80 -19.23
C GLY A 292 -9.10 -18.32 -19.65
N GLU A 293 -9.94 -17.96 -18.68
CA GLU A 293 -11.18 -17.21 -18.94
C GLU A 293 -10.83 -15.79 -19.36
N LEU A 294 -11.21 -15.41 -20.61
CA LEU A 294 -10.90 -14.10 -21.17
C LEU A 294 -12.15 -13.25 -21.21
N ILE A 295 -12.10 -12.10 -20.53
CA ILE A 295 -13.13 -11.09 -20.50
C ILE A 295 -12.57 -9.81 -21.11
N PHE A 296 -13.29 -9.23 -22.07
CA PHE A 296 -12.88 -7.96 -22.67
C PHE A 296 -14.00 -6.94 -22.65
N GLY A 297 -13.64 -5.69 -22.52
CA GLY A 297 -14.55 -4.56 -22.70
C GLY A 297 -13.95 -3.50 -23.60
N VAL A 298 -14.84 -2.75 -24.24
CA VAL A 298 -14.49 -1.72 -25.21
C VAL A 298 -15.09 -0.40 -24.75
N VAL A 299 -14.24 0.59 -24.49
CA VAL A 299 -14.62 1.89 -23.95
C VAL A 299 -14.28 2.98 -24.95
N HIS A 300 -15.24 3.87 -25.22
CA HIS A 300 -15.01 5.08 -26.02
C HIS A 300 -14.47 6.20 -25.15
N ASP A 301 -13.29 6.70 -25.52
CA ASP A 301 -12.69 7.90 -24.93
C ASP A 301 -12.43 8.92 -26.06
N PRO A 302 -13.20 10.00 -26.14
CA PRO A 302 -13.04 11.01 -27.20
C PRO A 302 -11.65 11.65 -27.23
N GLN A 303 -10.90 11.57 -26.13
CA GLN A 303 -9.54 12.11 -26.05
C GLN A 303 -8.50 11.20 -26.74
N LEU A 304 -8.89 9.97 -27.08
CA LEU A 304 -8.03 8.99 -27.74
C LEU A 304 -8.24 8.89 -29.25
N GLU A 305 -8.75 9.96 -29.92
CA GLU A 305 -8.87 9.95 -31.38
C GLU A 305 -7.53 9.68 -32.05
N GLY A 306 -7.50 8.72 -32.97
CA GLY A 306 -6.27 8.25 -33.63
C GLY A 306 -5.35 7.36 -32.76
N THR A 307 -5.77 7.04 -31.54
CA THR A 307 -4.94 6.32 -30.55
C THR A 307 -5.74 5.19 -29.92
N LEU A 308 -5.07 4.07 -29.64
CA LEU A 308 -5.63 2.96 -28.86
C LEU A 308 -4.84 2.76 -27.57
N ARG A 309 -5.55 2.58 -26.45
CA ARG A 309 -4.99 2.15 -25.18
C ARG A 309 -5.49 0.74 -24.87
N VAL A 310 -4.56 -0.17 -24.62
CA VAL A 310 -4.86 -1.55 -24.23
C VAL A 310 -4.31 -1.79 -22.81
N THR A 311 -5.17 -2.23 -21.92
CA THR A 311 -4.79 -2.66 -20.57
C THR A 311 -5.13 -4.13 -20.42
N VAL A 312 -4.14 -4.95 -20.12
CA VAL A 312 -4.29 -6.39 -19.88
C VAL A 312 -4.02 -6.67 -18.41
N MET A 313 -4.95 -7.36 -17.76
CA MET A 313 -4.79 -7.84 -16.39
C MET A 313 -4.94 -9.34 -16.37
N ALA A 314 -3.90 -10.02 -15.89
CA ALA A 314 -3.88 -11.48 -15.81
C ALA A 314 -3.86 -11.90 -14.33
N THR A 315 -4.71 -12.85 -13.97
CA THR A 315 -4.91 -13.34 -12.60
C THR A 315 -4.83 -14.86 -12.53
N GLY A 316 -4.71 -15.40 -11.31
CA GLY A 316 -4.77 -16.83 -11.07
C GLY A 316 -3.50 -17.58 -11.43
N PHE A 317 -2.35 -16.91 -11.40
CA PHE A 317 -1.07 -17.59 -11.46
C PHE A 317 -0.90 -18.48 -10.23
N GLY A 318 -0.49 -19.75 -10.44
CA GLY A 318 -0.14 -20.66 -9.35
C GLY A 318 0.86 -20.03 -8.39
N GLU A 319 0.92 -20.56 -7.15
CA GLU A 319 1.92 -20.10 -6.17
C GLU A 319 3.33 -20.22 -6.78
N THR A 320 4.07 -19.09 -6.78
CA THR A 320 5.46 -19.08 -7.20
C THR A 320 6.31 -19.93 -6.26
N GLU A 321 7.42 -20.51 -6.76
CA GLU A 321 8.32 -21.37 -5.96
C GLU A 321 8.83 -20.67 -4.68
N GLU A 322 9.02 -19.33 -4.73
CA GLU A 322 9.39 -18.54 -3.54
C GLU A 322 8.33 -18.59 -2.42
N GLU A 323 7.07 -18.86 -2.76
CA GLU A 323 5.96 -18.95 -1.80
C GLU A 323 5.81 -20.35 -1.20
N ARG A 324 6.35 -21.38 -1.85
CA ARG A 324 6.32 -22.77 -1.38
C ARG A 324 7.41 -23.08 -0.36
N GLU A 325 8.50 -22.32 -0.28
CA GLU A 325 9.67 -22.68 0.54
C GLU A 325 9.54 -22.31 2.03
N GLU A 326 8.59 -21.49 2.49
CA GLU A 326 8.61 -20.99 3.87
C GLU A 326 7.74 -21.70 4.94
N PRO A 327 6.80 -22.61 4.70
CA PRO A 327 6.12 -23.27 5.82
C PRO A 327 6.93 -24.35 6.51
N ARG A 328 8.05 -24.81 5.93
CA ARG A 328 8.83 -25.93 6.49
C ARG A 328 9.85 -25.54 7.55
N ALA A 329 10.35 -24.31 7.56
CA ALA A 329 11.39 -23.88 8.50
C ALA A 329 10.85 -23.45 9.89
N ALA A 330 9.59 -23.04 9.99
CA ALA A 330 8.99 -22.61 11.26
C ALA A 330 8.40 -23.76 12.11
N ALA A 331 8.22 -24.95 11.52
CA ALA A 331 7.59 -26.09 12.21
C ALA A 331 8.58 -27.04 12.91
N MET A 332 9.88 -26.83 12.83
CA MET A 332 10.89 -27.77 13.32
C MET A 332 11.85 -27.24 14.41
N VAL A 333 11.42 -26.29 15.21
CA VAL A 333 12.10 -26.04 16.48
C VAL A 333 11.05 -26.02 17.59
N ALA A 334 10.47 -27.16 17.88
CA ALA A 334 9.94 -27.39 19.22
C ALA A 334 11.13 -27.37 20.20
N PRO A 335 11.13 -26.55 21.26
CA PRO A 335 12.19 -26.63 22.25
C PRO A 335 12.16 -28.04 22.85
N PRO A 336 13.32 -28.62 23.16
CA PRO A 336 13.36 -29.94 23.78
C PRO A 336 12.54 -29.87 25.07
N MET A 337 11.50 -30.69 25.13
CA MET A 337 10.72 -30.88 26.34
C MET A 337 11.69 -31.44 27.42
N VAL A 338 12.16 -30.55 28.29
CA VAL A 338 12.85 -30.95 29.52
C VAL A 338 11.79 -31.63 30.38
N ALA A 339 11.89 -32.94 30.52
CA ALA A 339 11.04 -33.67 31.43
C ALA A 339 11.16 -33.06 32.85
N PRO A 340 10.05 -32.85 33.57
CA PRO A 340 10.10 -32.34 34.92
C PRO A 340 10.91 -33.32 35.80
N PRO A 341 11.76 -32.85 36.70
CA PRO A 341 12.50 -33.72 37.59
C PRO A 341 11.51 -34.54 38.42
N THR A 342 11.67 -35.87 38.39
CA THR A 342 10.92 -36.80 39.20
C THR A 342 11.28 -36.55 40.67
N VAL A 343 10.38 -35.88 41.41
CA VAL A 343 10.52 -35.70 42.85
C VAL A 343 10.15 -37.02 43.49
N ALA A 344 11.12 -37.68 44.11
CA ALA A 344 10.89 -38.84 44.94
C ALA A 344 10.00 -38.48 46.15
N PRO A 345 9.07 -39.37 46.56
CA PRO A 345 8.20 -39.07 47.70
C PRO A 345 9.02 -38.95 48.99
N PRO A 346 8.68 -38.01 49.92
CA PRO A 346 9.41 -37.84 51.17
C PRO A 346 9.21 -39.06 52.09
N THR A 347 10.31 -39.61 52.52
CA THR A 347 10.36 -40.68 53.55
C THR A 347 9.86 -40.08 54.89
N VAL A 348 8.76 -40.60 55.37
CA VAL A 348 8.17 -40.19 56.69
C VAL A 348 9.05 -40.78 57.79
N ALA A 349 9.71 -39.93 58.54
CA ALA A 349 10.36 -40.29 59.81
C ALA A 349 9.36 -40.13 60.97
N PRO A 350 9.43 -40.97 62.06
CA PRO A 350 8.42 -41.01 63.09
C PRO A 350 8.45 -39.77 63.99
N ALA A 351 7.25 -39.38 64.42
CA ALA A 351 6.97 -38.24 65.28
C ALA A 351 7.64 -38.34 66.65
N MET A 352 8.43 -37.35 67.05
CA MET A 352 8.78 -37.08 68.44
C MET A 352 7.83 -36.05 69.03
N VAL A 353 7.27 -36.41 70.19
CA VAL A 353 6.34 -35.65 71.02
C VAL A 353 7.07 -34.46 71.64
N ALA A 354 6.54 -33.28 71.50
CA ALA A 354 7.01 -32.04 72.16
C ALA A 354 6.25 -31.77 73.47
N PRO A 355 6.91 -31.22 74.50
CA PRO A 355 6.25 -30.74 75.73
C PRO A 355 5.67 -29.35 75.56
N PRO A 356 4.71 -28.95 76.44
CA PRO A 356 4.01 -27.70 76.28
C PRO A 356 4.74 -26.53 76.99
N ASN A 357 4.81 -25.42 76.39
CA ASN A 357 4.74 -24.06 76.94
C ASN A 357 5.62 -23.05 76.17
N GLY A 358 5.00 -22.01 75.69
CA GLY A 358 5.59 -20.68 75.68
C GLY A 358 5.85 -19.97 74.36
N ARG A 359 5.02 -18.98 74.14
CA ARG A 359 5.25 -17.69 73.46
C ARG A 359 5.63 -17.68 71.95
N ILE A 360 4.66 -17.26 71.19
CA ILE A 360 4.82 -16.79 69.82
C ILE A 360 5.45 -15.39 69.85
N VAL A 361 6.63 -15.24 69.16
CA VAL A 361 7.19 -13.94 68.78
C VAL A 361 7.18 -13.88 67.27
N ILE A 362 6.35 -13.00 66.74
CA ILE A 362 6.31 -12.70 65.28
C ILE A 362 7.45 -11.72 65.01
N GLY A 363 8.53 -12.21 64.43
CA GLY A 363 9.65 -11.41 63.88
C GLY A 363 9.50 -11.30 62.39
N SER A 364 9.15 -10.12 61.93
CA SER A 364 9.22 -9.73 60.53
C SER A 364 10.68 -9.58 60.09
N MET A 365 11.13 -10.34 59.10
CA MET A 365 12.37 -10.06 58.38
C MET A 365 12.20 -10.46 56.93
N TYR A 366 11.92 -9.47 56.11
CA TYR A 366 12.18 -9.51 54.66
C TYR A 366 13.07 -8.32 54.34
N GLN A 367 14.36 -8.56 54.20
CA GLN A 367 15.28 -7.58 53.60
C GLN A 367 15.57 -8.05 52.18
N GLY A 368 15.03 -7.32 51.17
CA GLY A 368 15.44 -7.36 49.80
C GLY A 368 16.57 -6.33 49.54
N PRO A 369 17.41 -6.54 48.54
CA PRO A 369 18.58 -5.71 48.29
C PRO A 369 18.21 -4.33 47.79
N ARG A 370 18.83 -3.29 48.39
CA ARG A 370 18.82 -1.92 47.93
C ARG A 370 19.72 -1.76 46.74
N LEU A 371 19.23 -1.17 45.67
CA LEU A 371 19.99 -0.66 44.54
C LEU A 371 19.77 0.84 44.42
N PHE A 372 20.88 1.57 44.55
CA PHE A 372 21.16 2.96 44.14
C PHE A 372 20.36 4.11 44.78
N ASP A 373 21.08 4.80 45.66
CA ASP A 373 20.91 6.23 45.97
C ASP A 373 21.52 7.02 44.79
N ASP A 374 20.72 7.86 44.13
CA ASP A 374 21.23 8.98 43.33
C ASP A 374 20.68 10.28 43.91
N GLU A 375 21.62 11.10 44.38
CA GLU A 375 21.38 12.45 44.91
C GLU A 375 20.85 13.35 43.78
N VAL A 376 19.68 13.90 43.96
CA VAL A 376 19.11 14.97 43.13
C VAL A 376 19.50 16.31 43.71
N GLU A 377 20.47 16.96 43.10
CA GLU A 377 20.87 18.32 43.34
C GLU A 377 19.76 19.28 42.86
N LYS A 378 19.20 20.04 43.79
CA LYS A 378 18.18 21.08 43.55
C LYS A 378 18.85 22.32 42.99
N VAL A 379 18.64 22.62 41.70
CA VAL A 379 18.93 23.94 41.12
C VAL A 379 17.66 24.80 41.12
N ALA A 380 17.73 25.93 41.79
CA ALA A 380 16.66 26.92 41.89
C ALA A 380 16.52 27.74 40.58
N PRO A 381 15.33 28.23 40.24
CA PRO A 381 15.12 29.05 39.05
C PRO A 381 15.56 30.51 39.25
N ARG A 382 16.24 31.09 38.25
CA ARG A 382 16.45 32.53 38.14
C ARG A 382 15.32 33.21 37.39
N PRO A 383 15.00 34.46 37.75
CA PRO A 383 13.85 35.17 37.18
C PRO A 383 14.18 35.83 35.84
N ALA A 384 13.13 35.94 35.03
CA ALA A 384 13.13 36.62 33.73
C ALA A 384 13.28 38.15 33.91
N GLU A 385 14.17 38.77 33.11
CA GLU A 385 14.15 40.20 32.85
C GLU A 385 13.49 40.47 31.49
N VAL A 386 12.49 41.34 31.56
CA VAL A 386 11.76 41.95 30.46
C VAL A 386 12.60 43.16 29.96
N ALA A 387 12.81 43.25 28.66
CA ALA A 387 13.13 44.54 28.03
C ALA A 387 12.34 44.62 26.70
N GLU A 388 11.38 45.52 26.73
CA GLU A 388 10.79 46.20 25.57
C GLU A 388 11.87 47.15 24.98
N GLU A 389 11.97 47.17 23.65
CA GLU A 389 12.18 48.46 22.96
C GLU A 389 11.71 48.39 21.50
N VAL A 390 10.96 49.44 21.21
CA VAL A 390 10.27 49.78 19.96
C VAL A 390 11.21 50.66 19.13
N ALA A 391 11.02 50.63 17.81
CA ALA A 391 11.18 51.68 16.78
C ALA A 391 12.14 51.24 15.66
N THR A 392 11.79 51.38 14.49
CA THR A 392 11.30 52.29 13.46
C THR A 392 11.99 51.98 12.12
N GLU A 393 11.20 52.15 11.09
CA GLU A 393 11.54 52.14 9.66
C GLU A 393 12.83 52.88 9.28
N ASP A 394 13.60 52.39 8.32
CA ASP A 394 13.76 53.08 7.01
C ASP A 394 14.62 52.27 6.02
N ALA A 395 14.32 52.56 4.76
CA ALA A 395 14.83 51.97 3.54
C ALA A 395 16.34 52.15 3.32
N ALA A 396 16.96 51.15 2.66
CA ALA A 396 17.99 51.40 1.61
C ALA A 396 18.30 50.12 0.84
N GLU A 397 18.06 50.17 -0.47
CA GLU A 397 18.67 49.30 -1.48
C GLU A 397 20.18 49.41 -1.43
N GLU A 398 20.93 48.31 -1.32
CA GLU A 398 22.31 48.26 -1.82
C GLU A 398 22.71 46.86 -2.27
N SER A 399 23.16 46.82 -3.48
CA SER A 399 23.83 45.85 -4.32
C SER A 399 24.70 44.81 -3.61
N TRP A 400 24.44 43.51 -3.87
CA TRP A 400 25.33 42.41 -3.58
C TRP A 400 26.37 42.19 -4.70
N VAL A 401 27.59 42.65 -4.44
CA VAL A 401 28.81 42.22 -5.15
C VAL A 401 29.59 41.28 -4.24
N GLY A 402 29.77 40.07 -4.72
CA GLY A 402 30.61 38.96 -4.37
C GLY A 402 31.56 39.04 -3.17
N ALA A 403 31.33 38.13 -2.22
CA ALA A 403 32.40 37.55 -1.42
C ALA A 403 32.21 36.02 -1.42
N ARG A 404 33.22 35.29 -1.86
CA ARG A 404 33.28 33.83 -1.76
C ARG A 404 33.48 33.49 -0.28
N PRO A 405 32.72 32.57 0.31
CA PRO A 405 33.01 32.08 1.66
C PRO A 405 34.27 31.20 1.62
N ASP A 406 35.17 31.44 2.57
CA ASP A 406 36.34 30.59 2.86
C ASP A 406 35.85 29.25 3.41
N PHE A 407 36.27 28.14 2.78
CA PHE A 407 35.86 26.77 3.11
C PHE A 407 36.77 26.07 4.14
N GLU A 408 37.48 26.80 4.99
CA GLU A 408 38.46 26.20 5.93
C GLU A 408 37.85 25.64 7.25
N ASP A 409 36.58 25.88 7.59
CA ASP A 409 36.00 25.48 8.88
C ASP A 409 34.83 24.48 8.82
N LEU A 410 34.68 23.72 7.74
CA LEU A 410 33.74 22.61 7.71
C LEU A 410 34.46 21.27 8.00
N GLU A 411 34.24 20.70 9.18
CA GLU A 411 34.65 19.32 9.50
C GLU A 411 33.97 18.37 8.56
N ILE A 412 34.65 17.97 7.50
CA ILE A 412 34.16 16.94 6.55
C ILE A 412 34.30 15.58 7.24
N PRO A 413 33.21 14.80 7.42
CA PRO A 413 33.28 13.48 8.00
C PRO A 413 34.26 12.59 7.26
N THR A 414 35.02 11.78 7.99
CA THR A 414 36.15 10.96 7.50
C THR A 414 35.78 9.95 6.41
N PHE A 415 34.51 9.60 6.23
CA PHE A 415 34.06 8.69 5.16
C PHE A 415 34.01 9.35 3.77
N ILE A 416 33.90 10.68 3.70
CA ILE A 416 33.94 11.42 2.42
C ILE A 416 35.36 11.64 1.94
N ARG A 417 36.33 11.72 2.87
CA ARG A 417 37.73 11.93 2.55
C ARG A 417 38.38 10.74 1.81
N ARG A 418 37.86 9.54 1.94
CA ARG A 418 38.35 8.30 1.29
C ARG A 418 37.90 8.09 -0.16
N GLN A 419 37.05 8.95 -0.69
CA GLN A 419 36.58 8.84 -2.09
C GLN A 419 37.22 9.90 -3.01
N MET A 420 38.12 10.73 -2.52
CA MET A 420 38.77 11.79 -3.29
C MET A 420 40.30 11.59 -3.48
N ASP A 421 40.89 10.44 -3.04
CA ASP A 421 42.26 10.00 -3.35
C ASP A 421 42.27 8.91 -4.45
#